data_c7e0134f83063e511779678e4d39b813
#
_entry.id   c7e0134f83063e511779678e4d39b813
#
_cell.length_a   1.000
_cell.length_b   1.000
_cell.length_c   1.000
_cell.angle_alpha   90.00
_cell.angle_beta   90.00
_cell.angle_gamma   90.00
#
_symmetry.space_group_name_H-M   'P 1'
#
loop_
_entity.id
_entity.type
_entity.pdbx_description
1 polymer ?
#
loop_
_entity_poly.entity_id
_entity_poly.type
_entity_poly.pdbx_seq_one_letter_code
_entity_poly.pdbx_strand_id
1 'polypeptide(L)'
;VFKFYLQAWIMFAISSGAALIWSIGKIRSNWSPFNRRFWQVVVVTLFGCAALYPLTATVEKINDRMSHTAPRTLDGMEYMKTSFYFDEGVDMNLEQDYHAIRWLQENVTGSPVIVEANTVEYKWGNRYTIYTGLPGVVGWNWHQRQQRAVIPSTWVTDRVEDVNNFYLTTDFHETKEFLEKYNISYIIVGQLERAKYPGDGIEKFAQLDGNLWQEVYTNTDGNTTIYKVLEK
;
A
#
# COMPACT_ATOMS: atom_id res chain seq x y z
N VAL A 1 14.73 -4.70 13.95
CA VAL A 1 14.44 -5.71 14.99
C VAL A 1 13.34 -6.66 14.51
N PHE A 2 12.15 -6.18 14.10
CA PHE A 2 11.01 -7.03 13.70
C PHE A 2 11.35 -8.07 12.61
N LYS A 3 12.08 -7.67 11.57
CA LYS A 3 12.46 -8.57 10.47
C LYS A 3 13.40 -9.71 10.94
N PHE A 4 14.26 -9.45 11.91
CA PHE A 4 15.12 -10.49 12.48
C PHE A 4 14.34 -11.49 13.32
N TYR A 5 13.33 -11.05 14.07
CA TYR A 5 12.47 -11.97 14.82
C TYR A 5 11.70 -12.91 13.90
N LEU A 6 11.23 -12.43 12.75
CA LEU A 6 10.56 -13.31 11.78
C LEU A 6 11.51 -14.40 11.25
N GLN A 7 12.74 -14.04 10.90
CA GLN A 7 13.74 -15.01 10.46
C GLN A 7 14.09 -16.01 11.57
N ALA A 8 14.34 -15.53 12.79
CA ALA A 8 14.60 -16.37 13.94
C ALA A 8 13.43 -17.36 14.19
N TRP A 9 12.21 -16.88 14.08
CA TRP A 9 11.01 -17.70 14.26
C TRP A 9 10.91 -18.82 13.21
N ILE A 10 11.18 -18.53 11.95
CA ILE A 10 11.21 -19.52 10.86
C ILE A 10 12.33 -20.55 11.10
N MET A 11 13.51 -20.10 11.49
CA MET A 11 14.65 -21.01 11.78
C MET A 11 14.32 -21.92 12.96
N PHE A 12 13.72 -21.42 14.02
CA PHE A 12 13.29 -22.24 15.15
C PHE A 12 12.19 -23.23 14.77
N ALA A 13 11.24 -22.85 13.93
CA ALA A 13 10.21 -23.74 13.45
C ALA A 13 10.77 -24.92 12.66
N ILE A 14 11.68 -24.65 11.71
CA ILE A 14 12.36 -25.68 10.91
C ILE A 14 13.23 -26.59 11.81
N SER A 15 14.04 -25.99 12.68
CA SER A 15 14.92 -26.73 13.60
C SER A 15 14.13 -27.60 14.56
N SER A 16 13.01 -27.10 15.09
CA SER A 16 12.12 -27.86 15.98
C SER A 16 11.47 -29.03 15.27
N GLY A 17 11.02 -28.85 14.00
CA GLY A 17 10.48 -29.93 13.19
C GLY A 17 11.51 -31.04 12.94
N ALA A 18 12.73 -30.67 12.55
CA ALA A 18 13.83 -31.63 12.36
C ALA A 18 14.20 -32.35 13.66
N ALA A 19 14.33 -31.62 14.76
CA ALA A 19 14.65 -32.17 16.08
C ALA A 19 13.56 -33.14 16.58
N LEU A 20 12.28 -32.82 16.31
CA LEU A 20 11.17 -33.69 16.67
C LEU A 20 11.29 -35.05 15.97
N ILE A 21 11.48 -35.06 14.64
CA ILE A 21 11.62 -36.28 13.85
C ILE A 21 12.82 -37.11 14.34
N TRP A 22 13.96 -36.47 14.53
CA TRP A 22 15.17 -37.14 15.04
C TRP A 22 14.98 -37.71 16.45
N SER A 23 14.28 -37.00 17.33
CA SER A 23 13.98 -37.41 18.70
C SER A 23 13.08 -38.64 18.77
N ILE A 24 12.10 -38.75 17.87
CA ILE A 24 11.12 -39.87 17.85
C ILE A 24 11.85 -41.22 17.78
N GLY A 25 12.85 -41.34 16.92
CA GLY A 25 13.64 -42.57 16.78
C GLY A 25 14.38 -42.97 18.07
N LYS A 26 15.06 -42.00 18.71
CA LYS A 26 15.79 -42.22 19.96
C LYS A 26 14.88 -42.49 21.15
N ILE A 27 13.75 -41.79 21.24
CA ILE A 27 12.76 -41.97 22.27
C ILE A 27 12.12 -43.38 22.16
N ARG A 28 11.87 -43.84 20.94
CA ARG A 28 11.30 -45.16 20.69
C ARG A 28 12.23 -46.29 21.11
N SER A 29 13.55 -46.11 20.93
CA SER A 29 14.55 -47.15 21.24
C SER A 29 15.00 -47.12 22.70
N ASN A 30 15.10 -45.95 23.34
CA ASN A 30 15.83 -45.85 24.63
C ASN A 30 14.94 -45.57 25.84
N TRP A 31 13.66 -45.14 25.61
CA TRP A 31 12.77 -44.74 26.70
C TRP A 31 11.82 -45.89 27.12
N SER A 32 11.50 -45.92 28.42
CA SER A 32 10.44 -46.79 28.92
C SER A 32 9.10 -46.50 28.28
N PRO A 33 8.18 -47.47 28.18
CA PRO A 33 6.87 -47.25 27.60
C PRO A 33 6.06 -46.12 28.29
N PHE A 34 6.25 -45.94 29.59
CA PHE A 34 5.62 -44.88 30.35
C PHE A 34 6.13 -43.51 29.96
N ASN A 35 7.47 -43.32 29.95
CA ASN A 35 8.08 -42.04 29.58
C ASN A 35 7.78 -41.64 28.13
N ARG A 36 7.72 -42.64 27.25
CA ARG A 36 7.35 -42.41 25.83
C ARG A 36 5.91 -41.93 25.69
N ARG A 37 4.97 -42.54 26.40
CA ARG A 37 3.56 -42.11 26.41
C ARG A 37 3.42 -40.71 27.01
N PHE A 38 4.07 -40.44 28.12
CA PHE A 38 4.08 -39.13 28.75
C PHE A 38 4.57 -38.05 27.79
N TRP A 39 5.70 -38.30 27.13
CA TRP A 39 6.24 -37.37 26.12
C TRP A 39 5.26 -37.16 24.96
N GLN A 40 4.66 -38.20 24.44
CA GLN A 40 3.66 -38.11 23.38
C GLN A 40 2.46 -37.24 23.78
N VAL A 41 1.95 -37.45 24.98
CA VAL A 41 0.83 -36.64 25.51
C VAL A 41 1.24 -35.17 25.60
N VAL A 42 2.41 -34.88 26.16
CA VAL A 42 2.91 -33.50 26.27
C VAL A 42 3.01 -32.85 24.89
N VAL A 43 3.68 -33.52 23.93
CA VAL A 43 3.84 -32.98 22.57
C VAL A 43 2.51 -32.77 21.88
N VAL A 44 1.59 -33.75 21.91
CA VAL A 44 0.27 -33.62 21.29
C VAL A 44 -0.53 -32.49 21.93
N THR A 45 -0.47 -32.34 23.25
CA THR A 45 -1.15 -31.26 23.97
C THR A 45 -0.58 -29.90 23.55
N LEU A 46 0.75 -29.76 23.47
CA LEU A 46 1.40 -28.50 23.03
C LEU A 46 1.02 -28.15 21.58
N PHE A 47 1.00 -29.14 20.68
CA PHE A 47 0.54 -28.93 19.30
C PHE A 47 -0.94 -28.56 19.24
N GLY A 48 -1.78 -29.21 20.04
CA GLY A 48 -3.21 -28.88 20.16
C GLY A 48 -3.42 -27.44 20.63
N CYS A 49 -2.72 -27.03 21.68
CA CYS A 49 -2.76 -25.64 22.17
C CYS A 49 -2.25 -24.65 21.10
N ALA A 50 -1.16 -24.97 20.42
CA ALA A 50 -0.63 -24.12 19.37
C ALA A 50 -1.58 -23.99 18.16
N ALA A 51 -2.30 -25.07 17.82
CA ALA A 51 -3.28 -25.09 16.74
C ALA A 51 -4.56 -24.27 17.03
N LEU A 52 -4.87 -24.03 18.31
CA LEU A 52 -6.01 -23.16 18.67
C LEU A 52 -5.83 -21.74 18.12
N TYR A 53 -4.61 -21.21 18.14
CA TYR A 53 -4.35 -19.86 17.66
C TYR A 53 -4.72 -19.67 16.18
N PRO A 54 -4.18 -20.43 15.21
CA PRO A 54 -4.56 -20.26 13.81
C PRO A 54 -6.05 -20.56 13.55
N LEU A 55 -6.67 -21.47 14.29
CA LEU A 55 -8.09 -21.80 14.13
C LEU A 55 -9.01 -20.66 14.58
N THR A 56 -8.72 -20.05 15.72
CA THR A 56 -9.55 -18.97 16.28
C THR A 56 -9.16 -17.61 15.72
N ALA A 57 -7.88 -17.27 15.75
CA ALA A 57 -7.40 -15.97 15.32
C ALA A 57 -7.57 -15.70 13.81
N THR A 58 -7.54 -16.74 12.96
CA THR A 58 -7.74 -16.58 11.53
C THR A 58 -9.15 -16.09 11.22
N VAL A 59 -10.16 -16.70 11.84
CA VAL A 59 -11.56 -16.30 11.65
C VAL A 59 -11.78 -14.86 12.10
N GLU A 60 -11.31 -14.52 13.31
CA GLU A 60 -11.44 -13.17 13.84
C GLU A 60 -10.68 -12.13 12.99
N LYS A 61 -9.48 -12.49 12.53
CA LYS A 61 -8.70 -11.60 11.63
C LYS A 61 -9.39 -11.37 10.30
N ILE A 62 -10.00 -12.38 9.71
CA ILE A 62 -10.77 -12.24 8.47
C ILE A 62 -11.95 -11.31 8.70
N ASN A 63 -12.71 -11.52 9.78
CA ASN A 63 -13.87 -10.69 10.11
C ASN A 63 -13.48 -9.22 10.42
N ASP A 64 -12.33 -9.00 11.05
CA ASP A 64 -11.83 -7.67 11.43
C ASP A 64 -11.19 -6.90 10.25
N ARG A 65 -10.56 -7.61 9.32
CA ARG A 65 -9.71 -6.99 8.29
C ARG A 65 -10.26 -7.02 6.89
N MET A 66 -11.21 -7.88 6.61
CA MET A 66 -11.79 -8.02 5.28
C MET A 66 -13.20 -7.43 5.24
N SER A 67 -13.50 -6.70 4.17
CA SER A 67 -14.87 -6.26 3.91
C SER A 67 -15.77 -7.47 3.70
N HIS A 68 -16.90 -7.50 4.40
CA HIS A 68 -17.90 -8.56 4.25
C HIS A 68 -18.59 -8.55 2.89
N THR A 69 -18.52 -7.43 2.18
CA THR A 69 -19.08 -7.25 0.83
C THR A 69 -18.07 -7.54 -0.28
N ALA A 70 -16.78 -7.69 0.07
CA ALA A 70 -15.75 -7.97 -0.93
C ALA A 70 -15.92 -9.36 -1.56
N PRO A 71 -15.77 -9.50 -2.87
CA PRO A 71 -15.85 -10.79 -3.54
C PRO A 71 -14.71 -11.71 -3.08
N ARG A 72 -15.00 -13.02 -3.00
CA ARG A 72 -14.00 -14.03 -2.65
C ARG A 72 -13.13 -14.35 -3.87
N THR A 73 -12.02 -13.67 -4.01
CA THR A 73 -11.10 -13.77 -5.15
C THR A 73 -9.64 -13.74 -4.68
N LEU A 74 -8.73 -14.15 -5.55
CA LEU A 74 -7.28 -13.98 -5.37
C LEU A 74 -6.77 -12.62 -5.89
N ASP A 75 -7.61 -11.83 -6.55
CA ASP A 75 -7.27 -10.46 -6.92
C ASP A 75 -7.37 -9.57 -5.68
N GLY A 76 -6.20 -9.12 -5.20
CA GLY A 76 -6.08 -8.28 -4.01
C GLY A 76 -6.67 -6.88 -4.16
N MET A 77 -7.13 -6.46 -5.35
CA MET A 77 -7.75 -5.16 -5.59
C MET A 77 -9.29 -5.21 -5.62
N GLU A 78 -9.89 -6.38 -5.78
CA GLU A 78 -11.35 -6.52 -5.97
C GLU A 78 -12.19 -5.95 -4.81
N TYR A 79 -11.64 -5.90 -3.58
CA TYR A 79 -12.32 -5.28 -2.44
C TYR A 79 -12.66 -3.79 -2.68
N MET A 80 -11.87 -3.09 -3.49
CA MET A 80 -12.05 -1.66 -3.76
C MET A 80 -13.39 -1.38 -4.44
N LYS A 81 -13.93 -2.33 -5.23
CA LYS A 81 -15.22 -2.17 -5.91
C LYS A 81 -16.42 -2.03 -4.97
N THR A 82 -16.28 -2.42 -3.72
CA THR A 82 -17.39 -2.45 -2.75
C THR A 82 -17.05 -1.74 -1.44
N SER A 83 -15.87 -1.12 -1.35
CA SER A 83 -15.38 -0.56 -0.10
C SER A 83 -15.31 0.96 -0.15
N PHE A 84 -15.49 1.55 1.01
CA PHE A 84 -15.30 2.97 1.26
C PHE A 84 -14.16 3.15 2.26
N TYR A 85 -13.49 4.29 2.19
CA TYR A 85 -12.45 4.67 3.11
C TYR A 85 -12.64 6.11 3.57
N PHE A 86 -12.76 6.31 4.88
CA PHE A 86 -12.89 7.64 5.46
C PHE A 86 -11.51 8.26 5.71
N ASP A 87 -11.20 9.35 5.01
CA ASP A 87 -9.99 10.14 5.22
C ASP A 87 -10.25 11.61 4.83
N GLU A 88 -9.45 12.55 5.37
CA GLU A 88 -9.57 13.99 5.12
C GLU A 88 -11.03 14.53 5.27
N GLY A 89 -11.82 13.91 6.14
CA GLY A 89 -13.20 14.32 6.44
C GLY A 89 -14.27 13.85 5.44
N VAL A 90 -13.91 13.01 4.46
CA VAL A 90 -14.84 12.50 3.45
C VAL A 90 -14.80 10.97 3.36
N ASP A 91 -15.94 10.37 3.02
CA ASP A 91 -16.04 8.96 2.63
C ASP A 91 -15.70 8.82 1.15
N MET A 92 -14.58 8.20 0.88
CA MET A 92 -14.08 7.94 -0.49
C MET A 92 -14.59 6.61 -0.99
N ASN A 93 -15.24 6.60 -2.15
CA ASN A 93 -15.59 5.38 -2.86
C ASN A 93 -14.34 4.81 -3.56
N LEU A 94 -13.80 3.70 -3.08
CA LEU A 94 -12.57 3.12 -3.61
C LEU A 94 -12.73 2.55 -5.03
N GLU A 95 -13.95 2.30 -5.49
CA GLU A 95 -14.22 1.86 -6.87
C GLU A 95 -13.69 2.85 -7.91
N GLN A 96 -13.74 4.15 -7.60
CA GLN A 96 -13.18 5.18 -8.50
C GLN A 96 -11.68 5.03 -8.66
N ASP A 97 -10.94 4.83 -7.57
CA ASP A 97 -9.51 4.58 -7.61
C ASP A 97 -9.20 3.23 -8.28
N TYR A 98 -10.04 2.19 -8.06
CA TYR A 98 -9.88 0.90 -8.73
C TYR A 98 -9.85 1.05 -10.24
N HIS A 99 -10.86 1.70 -10.81
CA HIS A 99 -10.95 1.87 -12.26
C HIS A 99 -9.82 2.74 -12.83
N ALA A 100 -9.46 3.81 -12.13
CA ALA A 100 -8.35 4.67 -12.52
C ALA A 100 -6.99 3.96 -12.47
N ILE A 101 -6.74 3.15 -11.44
CA ILE A 101 -5.55 2.31 -11.33
C ILE A 101 -5.49 1.27 -12.45
N ARG A 102 -6.61 0.59 -12.73
CA ARG A 102 -6.69 -0.37 -13.84
C ARG A 102 -6.42 0.30 -15.17
N TRP A 103 -6.98 1.48 -15.39
CA TRP A 103 -6.69 2.24 -16.60
C TRP A 103 -5.18 2.52 -16.77
N LEU A 104 -4.48 2.94 -15.70
CA LEU A 104 -3.04 3.14 -15.75
C LEU A 104 -2.29 1.84 -16.07
N GLN A 105 -2.67 0.72 -15.44
CA GLN A 105 -2.05 -0.59 -15.68
C GLN A 105 -2.19 -1.05 -17.14
N GLU A 106 -3.29 -0.71 -17.80
CA GLU A 106 -3.61 -1.13 -19.16
C GLU A 106 -3.07 -0.18 -20.24
N ASN A 107 -2.97 1.12 -19.95
CA ASN A 107 -2.70 2.14 -20.94
C ASN A 107 -1.31 2.79 -20.81
N VAL A 108 -0.61 2.59 -19.69
CA VAL A 108 0.70 3.21 -19.46
C VAL A 108 1.81 2.18 -19.60
N THR A 109 2.79 2.48 -20.45
CA THR A 109 3.96 1.64 -20.67
C THR A 109 5.21 2.27 -20.09
N GLY A 110 6.17 1.43 -19.68
CA GLY A 110 7.41 1.90 -19.04
C GLY A 110 7.22 2.27 -17.58
N SER A 111 7.97 3.26 -17.11
CA SER A 111 7.97 3.71 -15.71
C SER A 111 7.93 5.23 -15.61
N PRO A 112 6.92 5.90 -16.21
CA PRO A 112 6.78 7.35 -16.09
C PRO A 112 6.49 7.76 -14.66
N VAL A 113 6.94 8.96 -14.28
CA VAL A 113 6.70 9.50 -12.94
C VAL A 113 5.27 10.02 -12.85
N ILE A 114 4.58 9.64 -11.78
CA ILE A 114 3.25 10.15 -11.47
C ILE A 114 3.27 11.07 -10.25
N VAL A 115 2.29 11.97 -10.15
CA VAL A 115 2.03 12.74 -8.93
C VAL A 115 0.63 12.47 -8.43
N GLU A 116 0.53 12.17 -7.14
CA GLU A 116 -0.69 11.94 -6.37
C GLU A 116 -0.54 12.58 -4.99
N ALA A 117 -1.63 12.72 -4.24
CA ALA A 117 -1.61 13.34 -2.92
C ALA A 117 -0.68 12.60 -1.96
N ASN A 118 0.12 13.38 -1.22
CA ASN A 118 0.93 12.85 -0.15
C ASN A 118 0.16 12.92 1.18
N THR A 119 0.08 11.81 1.90
CA THR A 119 -0.52 11.71 3.23
C THR A 119 0.48 11.16 4.24
N VAL A 120 0.08 11.12 5.51
CA VAL A 120 0.83 10.35 6.52
C VAL A 120 0.81 8.87 6.18
N GLU A 121 1.74 8.13 6.76
CA GLU A 121 1.93 6.71 6.49
C GLU A 121 0.68 5.89 6.83
N TYR A 122 0.48 4.82 6.05
CA TYR A 122 -0.61 3.84 6.23
C TYR A 122 -2.02 4.42 6.00
N LYS A 123 -2.10 5.60 5.37
CA LYS A 123 -3.33 6.19 4.85
C LYS A 123 -3.48 5.89 3.36
N TRP A 124 -4.50 6.47 2.72
CA TRP A 124 -4.81 6.18 1.31
C TRP A 124 -3.91 6.90 0.27
N GLY A 125 -3.00 7.77 0.74
CA GLY A 125 -1.96 8.35 -0.14
C GLY A 125 -1.02 7.30 -0.72
N ASN A 126 -0.40 7.61 -1.84
CA ASN A 126 0.44 6.72 -2.66
C ASN A 126 -0.27 5.46 -3.20
N ARG A 127 -1.57 5.44 -3.26
CA ARG A 127 -2.35 4.30 -3.73
C ARG A 127 -2.06 3.95 -5.18
N TYR A 128 -1.90 4.95 -6.04
CA TYR A 128 -1.55 4.71 -7.44
C TYR A 128 -0.14 4.15 -7.59
N THR A 129 0.83 4.73 -6.91
CA THR A 129 2.20 4.20 -6.87
C THR A 129 2.25 2.75 -6.37
N ILE A 130 1.50 2.43 -5.31
CA ILE A 130 1.48 1.09 -4.69
C ILE A 130 0.90 0.04 -5.64
N TYR A 131 -0.23 0.34 -6.27
CA TYR A 131 -0.96 -0.64 -7.07
C TYR A 131 -0.48 -0.73 -8.53
N THR A 132 0.16 0.31 -9.06
CA THR A 132 0.69 0.29 -10.44
C THR A 132 2.18 -0.03 -10.50
N GLY A 133 2.94 0.24 -9.44
CA GLY A 133 4.41 0.20 -9.45
C GLY A 133 5.06 1.41 -10.14
N LEU A 134 4.29 2.40 -10.58
CA LEU A 134 4.83 3.62 -11.17
C LEU A 134 5.52 4.49 -10.11
N PRO A 135 6.65 5.12 -10.43
CA PRO A 135 7.37 5.98 -9.48
C PRO A 135 6.57 7.24 -9.17
N GLY A 136 6.39 7.53 -7.88
CA GLY A 136 5.82 8.78 -7.38
C GLY A 136 6.89 9.74 -6.86
N VAL A 137 6.50 11.00 -6.61
CA VAL A 137 7.43 12.06 -6.16
C VAL A 137 7.99 11.81 -4.75
N VAL A 138 7.16 11.35 -3.84
CA VAL A 138 7.54 11.21 -2.41
C VAL A 138 7.56 9.75 -1.96
N GLY A 139 6.49 9.02 -2.14
CA GLY A 139 6.24 7.78 -1.42
C GLY A 139 5.82 8.05 0.03
N TRP A 140 5.99 7.09 0.92
CA TRP A 140 5.73 7.29 2.34
C TRP A 140 6.88 8.02 3.03
N ASN A 141 6.61 9.21 3.52
CA ASN A 141 7.53 10.17 4.08
C ASN A 141 8.48 9.56 5.13
N TRP A 142 7.93 8.91 6.18
CA TRP A 142 8.75 8.32 7.23
C TRP A 142 9.64 7.18 6.74
N HIS A 143 9.12 6.31 5.88
CA HIS A 143 9.90 5.22 5.29
C HIS A 143 11.04 5.75 4.41
N GLN A 144 10.81 6.81 3.65
CA GLN A 144 11.85 7.44 2.85
C GLN A 144 12.96 8.01 3.73
N ARG A 145 12.61 8.69 4.83
CA ARG A 145 13.60 9.20 5.79
C ARG A 145 14.40 8.09 6.46
N GLN A 146 13.76 7.00 6.87
CA GLN A 146 14.44 5.87 7.50
C GLN A 146 15.39 5.16 6.55
N GLN A 147 14.96 4.90 5.34
CA GLN A 147 15.76 4.16 4.35
C GLN A 147 16.91 5.01 3.80
N ARG A 148 16.76 6.32 3.84
CA ARG A 148 17.74 7.29 3.34
C ARG A 148 18.36 8.12 4.46
N ALA A 149 18.54 7.53 5.64
CA ALA A 149 19.04 8.24 6.84
C ALA A 149 20.44 8.84 6.68
N VAL A 150 21.19 8.48 5.65
CA VAL A 150 22.49 9.06 5.30
C VAL A 150 22.37 10.38 4.51
N ILE A 151 21.16 10.70 4.02
CA ILE A 151 20.86 11.94 3.30
C ILE A 151 20.13 12.88 4.26
N PRO A 152 20.33 14.20 4.19
CA PRO A 152 19.58 15.16 5.01
C PRO A 152 18.06 14.93 4.91
N SER A 153 17.37 14.95 6.04
CA SER A 153 15.90 14.71 6.08
C SER A 153 15.09 15.78 5.34
N THR A 154 15.67 16.96 5.13
CA THR A 154 15.10 18.04 4.32
C THR A 154 14.75 17.58 2.91
N TRP A 155 15.53 16.69 2.33
CA TRP A 155 15.28 16.18 0.98
C TRP A 155 13.87 15.55 0.82
N VAL A 156 13.37 14.87 1.84
CA VAL A 156 12.00 14.31 1.82
C VAL A 156 10.97 15.37 2.16
N THR A 157 11.29 16.27 3.10
CA THR A 157 10.39 17.37 3.48
C THR A 157 10.13 18.30 2.30
N ASP A 158 11.19 18.69 1.60
CA ASP A 158 11.10 19.57 0.43
C ASP A 158 10.19 18.97 -0.66
N ARG A 159 10.29 17.66 -0.90
CA ARG A 159 9.40 16.96 -1.85
C ARG A 159 7.94 16.94 -1.39
N VAL A 160 7.69 16.78 -0.11
CA VAL A 160 6.33 16.84 0.46
C VAL A 160 5.75 18.24 0.28
N GLU A 161 6.54 19.28 0.57
CA GLU A 161 6.15 20.68 0.39
C GLU A 161 5.90 20.98 -1.08
N ASP A 162 6.77 20.55 -1.97
CA ASP A 162 6.60 20.73 -3.41
C ASP A 162 5.30 20.09 -3.94
N VAL A 163 4.97 18.86 -3.51
CA VAL A 163 3.70 18.21 -3.89
C VAL A 163 2.50 18.97 -3.34
N ASN A 164 2.55 19.40 -2.07
CA ASN A 164 1.47 20.19 -1.49
C ASN A 164 1.29 21.53 -2.24
N ASN A 165 2.38 22.23 -2.50
CA ASN A 165 2.35 23.49 -3.25
C ASN A 165 1.84 23.29 -4.67
N PHE A 166 2.25 22.22 -5.36
CA PHE A 166 1.76 21.89 -6.70
C PHE A 166 0.24 21.78 -6.76
N TYR A 167 -0.39 21.14 -5.77
CA TYR A 167 -1.84 21.03 -5.78
C TYR A 167 -2.56 22.31 -5.32
N LEU A 168 -1.90 23.16 -4.51
CA LEU A 168 -2.51 24.38 -3.96
C LEU A 168 -2.30 25.61 -4.83
N THR A 169 -1.16 25.73 -5.50
CA THR A 169 -0.85 26.93 -6.30
C THR A 169 -1.77 27.08 -7.50
N THR A 170 -2.08 28.32 -7.84
CA THR A 170 -2.72 28.73 -9.10
C THR A 170 -1.73 29.32 -10.09
N ASP A 171 -0.47 29.48 -9.68
CA ASP A 171 0.55 30.07 -10.53
C ASP A 171 1.00 29.08 -11.61
N PHE A 172 0.97 29.56 -12.86
CA PHE A 172 1.34 28.77 -14.03
C PHE A 172 2.84 28.40 -14.04
N HIS A 173 3.69 29.33 -13.62
CA HIS A 173 5.14 29.15 -13.66
C HIS A 173 5.57 28.12 -12.61
N GLU A 174 5.09 28.26 -11.37
CA GLU A 174 5.36 27.29 -10.29
C GLU A 174 4.86 25.89 -10.66
N THR A 175 3.66 25.83 -11.25
CA THR A 175 3.09 24.56 -11.73
C THR A 175 3.99 23.89 -12.76
N LYS A 176 4.46 24.64 -13.74
CA LYS A 176 5.34 24.15 -14.80
C LYS A 176 6.72 23.74 -14.26
N GLU A 177 7.30 24.55 -13.38
CA GLU A 177 8.58 24.26 -12.74
C GLU A 177 8.54 22.93 -11.97
N PHE A 178 7.45 22.66 -11.22
CA PHE A 178 7.25 21.39 -10.56
C PHE A 178 7.22 20.20 -11.53
N LEU A 179 6.46 20.30 -12.62
CA LEU A 179 6.39 19.25 -13.63
C LEU A 179 7.76 18.93 -14.25
N GLU A 180 8.54 19.96 -14.56
CA GLU A 180 9.88 19.83 -15.12
C GLU A 180 10.87 19.27 -14.08
N LYS A 181 10.84 19.79 -12.83
CA LYS A 181 11.73 19.37 -11.73
C LYS A 181 11.65 17.87 -11.45
N TYR A 182 10.44 17.32 -11.49
CA TYR A 182 10.20 15.90 -11.17
C TYR A 182 9.96 15.03 -12.40
N ASN A 183 10.04 15.59 -13.60
CA ASN A 183 9.77 14.91 -14.87
C ASN A 183 8.41 14.16 -14.83
N ILE A 184 7.37 14.88 -14.39
CA ILE A 184 6.04 14.31 -14.22
C ILE A 184 5.42 14.00 -15.58
N SER A 185 4.91 12.79 -15.73
CA SER A 185 4.20 12.35 -16.93
C SER A 185 2.69 12.24 -16.72
N TYR A 186 2.23 11.90 -15.51
CA TYR A 186 0.81 11.82 -15.20
C TYR A 186 0.48 12.47 -13.87
N ILE A 187 -0.68 13.12 -13.82
CA ILE A 187 -1.21 13.81 -12.64
C ILE A 187 -2.52 13.16 -12.27
N ILE A 188 -2.66 12.81 -10.98
CA ILE A 188 -3.87 12.23 -10.42
C ILE A 188 -4.66 13.32 -9.69
N VAL A 189 -5.93 13.47 -10.02
CA VAL A 189 -6.86 14.37 -9.31
C VAL A 189 -8.12 13.57 -8.96
N GLY A 190 -8.06 12.85 -7.85
CA GLY A 190 -9.15 12.04 -7.34
C GLY A 190 -9.83 12.63 -6.12
N GLN A 191 -10.66 11.82 -5.46
CA GLN A 191 -11.39 12.23 -4.25
C GLN A 191 -10.46 12.69 -3.14
N LEU A 192 -9.31 12.02 -2.97
CA LEU A 192 -8.33 12.37 -1.95
C LEU A 192 -7.67 13.72 -2.24
N GLU A 193 -7.27 13.96 -3.48
CA GLU A 193 -6.65 15.23 -3.89
C GLU A 193 -7.63 16.39 -3.69
N ARG A 194 -8.88 16.20 -4.07
CA ARG A 194 -9.96 17.22 -3.90
C ARG A 194 -10.30 17.50 -2.43
N ALA A 195 -10.29 16.46 -1.58
CA ALA A 195 -10.54 16.61 -0.15
C ALA A 195 -9.38 17.29 0.58
N LYS A 196 -8.15 16.92 0.23
CA LYS A 196 -6.94 17.41 0.89
C LYS A 196 -6.53 18.80 0.46
N TYR A 197 -6.74 19.16 -0.80
CA TYR A 197 -6.33 20.44 -1.40
C TYR A 197 -7.52 21.22 -1.99
N PRO A 198 -8.56 21.52 -1.17
CA PRO A 198 -9.75 22.18 -1.68
C PRO A 198 -9.43 23.60 -2.18
N GLY A 199 -10.14 24.04 -3.23
CA GLY A 199 -10.06 25.39 -3.76
C GLY A 199 -9.47 25.49 -5.17
N ASP A 200 -9.09 26.71 -5.56
CA ASP A 200 -8.73 27.09 -6.93
C ASP A 200 -7.51 26.30 -7.48
N GLY A 201 -6.64 25.85 -6.59
CA GLY A 201 -5.49 25.02 -6.98
C GLY A 201 -5.90 23.70 -7.63
N ILE A 202 -7.01 23.09 -7.20
CA ILE A 202 -7.57 21.88 -7.84
C ILE A 202 -8.30 22.21 -9.13
N GLU A 203 -8.96 23.35 -9.20
CA GLU A 203 -9.71 23.74 -10.39
C GLU A 203 -8.82 24.09 -11.57
N LYS A 204 -7.55 24.50 -11.32
CA LYS A 204 -6.57 24.75 -12.39
C LYS A 204 -6.37 23.55 -13.32
N PHE A 205 -6.57 22.32 -12.81
CA PHE A 205 -6.34 21.13 -13.65
C PHE A 205 -7.33 21.05 -14.81
N ALA A 206 -8.59 21.42 -14.60
CA ALA A 206 -9.55 21.53 -15.68
C ALA A 206 -9.31 22.79 -16.56
N GLN A 207 -8.88 23.90 -15.97
CA GLN A 207 -8.65 25.17 -16.70
C GLN A 207 -7.44 25.12 -17.63
N LEU A 208 -6.40 24.35 -17.27
CA LEU A 208 -5.17 24.23 -18.07
C LEU A 208 -5.16 22.96 -18.94
N ASP A 209 -6.29 22.25 -19.02
CA ASP A 209 -6.44 21.13 -19.95
C ASP A 209 -6.25 21.58 -21.39
N GLY A 210 -5.48 20.78 -22.15
CA GLY A 210 -5.05 21.14 -23.51
C GLY A 210 -3.89 22.14 -23.60
N ASN A 211 -3.37 22.65 -22.45
CA ASN A 211 -2.24 23.59 -22.42
C ASN A 211 -0.97 22.95 -21.83
N LEU A 212 -0.98 22.57 -20.55
CA LEU A 212 0.15 21.89 -19.89
C LEU A 212 0.00 20.37 -19.86
N TRP A 213 -1.21 19.89 -19.84
CA TRP A 213 -1.58 18.49 -19.82
C TRP A 213 -2.86 18.26 -20.61
N GLN A 214 -3.21 17.01 -20.80
CA GLN A 214 -4.47 16.59 -21.42
C GLN A 214 -5.16 15.56 -20.53
N GLU A 215 -6.45 15.71 -20.33
CA GLU A 215 -7.29 14.69 -19.72
C GLU A 215 -7.24 13.41 -20.56
N VAL A 216 -6.84 12.30 -19.93
CA VAL A 216 -6.74 10.99 -20.60
C VAL A 216 -7.67 9.94 -19.99
N TYR A 217 -8.16 10.21 -18.79
CA TYR A 217 -9.14 9.38 -18.10
C TYR A 217 -9.95 10.24 -17.15
N THR A 218 -11.27 10.03 -17.13
CA THR A 218 -12.15 10.49 -16.05
C THR A 218 -13.19 9.41 -15.77
N ASN A 219 -13.56 9.26 -14.50
CA ASN A 219 -14.64 8.35 -14.14
C ASN A 219 -16.02 8.97 -14.43
N THR A 220 -17.06 8.14 -14.45
CA THR A 220 -18.42 8.57 -14.77
C THR A 220 -18.95 9.70 -13.92
N ASP A 221 -18.51 9.80 -12.66
CA ASP A 221 -18.96 10.83 -11.72
C ASP A 221 -18.09 12.10 -11.78
N GLY A 222 -17.04 12.12 -12.61
CA GLY A 222 -16.13 13.25 -12.77
C GLY A 222 -15.24 13.56 -11.55
N ASN A 223 -15.24 12.69 -10.53
CA ASN A 223 -14.52 12.94 -9.28
C ASN A 223 -13.06 12.47 -9.29
N THR A 224 -12.73 11.59 -10.23
CA THR A 224 -11.36 11.08 -10.40
C THR A 224 -10.93 11.23 -11.86
N THR A 225 -9.89 12.01 -12.07
CA THR A 225 -9.35 12.36 -13.40
C THR A 225 -7.86 12.09 -13.41
N ILE A 226 -7.35 11.57 -14.53
CA ILE A 226 -5.92 11.44 -14.82
C ILE A 226 -5.59 12.34 -15.99
N TYR A 227 -4.60 13.18 -15.79
CA TYR A 227 -4.05 14.04 -16.83
C TYR A 227 -2.68 13.53 -17.25
N LYS A 228 -2.42 13.52 -18.56
CA LYS A 228 -1.12 13.27 -19.14
C LYS A 228 -0.44 14.59 -19.43
N VAL A 229 0.75 14.80 -18.91
CA VAL A 229 1.55 16.01 -19.19
C VAL A 229 1.97 16.01 -20.66
N LEU A 230 1.79 17.15 -21.33
CA LEU A 230 2.15 17.31 -22.73
C LEU A 230 3.66 17.54 -22.83
N GLU A 231 4.32 16.73 -23.67
CA GLU A 231 5.71 16.95 -24.03
C GLU A 231 5.81 18.25 -24.87
N LYS A 232 6.82 19.07 -24.56
CA LYS A 232 7.15 20.24 -25.35
C LYS A 232 8.17 19.89 -26.41
#